data_7753b88a93f069b738bb4a4030f2b34e
#
_entry.id   7753b88a93f069b738bb4a4030f2b34e
#
_cell.length_a   1.000
_cell.length_b   1.000
_cell.length_c   1.000
_cell.angle_alpha   90.00
_cell.angle_beta   90.00
_cell.angle_gamma   90.00
#
_symmetry.space_group_name_H-M   'P 1'
#
loop_
_entity.id
_entity.type
_entity.pdbx_description
1 polymer ?
#
loop_
_entity_poly.entity_id
_entity_poly.type
_entity_poly.pdbx_seq_one_letter_code
_entity_poly.pdbx_strand_id
1 'polypeptide(L)'
;MNKNRLWQRGLLIVLLLALSGITYHFLPGKNNKYVNTGTIPATNRLWATDVNLEGVPNCHKVSDDLYRGAQPSEEGMRQLEKFGIKTVVNLRAFHSDRDELKDANLSSEHISVKPWHPEDEDVVRFLKIVTDKNRTPVFVHCQYGSDRTGTMCAIYRIAVQGWSKDDSIEEMTKGNFGFHEIWGNLVEYIRGLDIEKIKQQAGIKQSTPVH
;
A
#
# COMPACT_ATOMS: atom_id res chain seq x y z
N MET A 1 26.10 42.52 -24.79
CA MET A 1 26.46 41.50 -23.80
C MET A 1 26.79 40.19 -24.54
N ASN A 2 28.01 39.74 -24.43
CA ASN A 2 28.66 38.81 -25.35
C ASN A 2 28.34 37.33 -24.95
N LYS A 3 27.55 36.62 -25.78
CA LYS A 3 27.11 35.25 -25.56
C LYS A 3 28.24 34.18 -25.64
N ASN A 4 29.44 34.58 -26.01
CA ASN A 4 30.56 33.67 -26.23
C ASN A 4 31.38 33.30 -24.94
N ARG A 5 31.06 33.88 -23.79
CA ARG A 5 31.78 33.60 -22.55
C ARG A 5 31.22 32.41 -21.74
N LEU A 6 30.02 31.98 -22.04
CA LEU A 6 29.43 30.83 -21.33
C LEU A 6 29.86 29.44 -21.88
N TRP A 7 30.21 29.39 -23.17
CA TRP A 7 30.62 28.13 -23.81
C TRP A 7 32.06 27.69 -23.45
N GLN A 8 32.93 28.66 -23.15
CA GLN A 8 34.32 28.33 -22.77
C GLN A 8 34.47 27.83 -21.34
N ARG A 9 33.50 28.07 -20.44
CA ARG A 9 33.52 27.56 -19.08
C ARG A 9 32.97 26.13 -18.97
N GLY A 10 32.11 25.70 -19.88
CA GLY A 10 31.59 24.34 -19.93
C GLY A 10 32.60 23.32 -20.45
N LEU A 11 33.51 23.71 -21.33
CA LEU A 11 34.49 22.80 -21.93
C LEU A 11 35.69 22.49 -21.00
N LEU A 12 35.99 23.39 -20.06
CA LEU A 12 37.11 23.18 -19.13
C LEU A 12 36.78 22.19 -18.00
N ILE A 13 35.49 22.01 -17.68
CA ILE A 13 35.05 21.08 -16.60
C ILE A 13 35.03 19.63 -17.10
N VAL A 14 34.77 19.40 -18.38
CA VAL A 14 34.74 18.06 -18.97
C VAL A 14 36.14 17.48 -19.18
N LEU A 15 37.16 18.34 -19.36
CA LEU A 15 38.55 17.91 -19.58
C LEU A 15 39.34 17.58 -18.30
N LEU A 16 38.85 18.02 -17.12
CA LEU A 16 39.51 17.73 -15.84
C LEU A 16 39.09 16.40 -15.19
N LEU A 17 38.00 15.77 -15.67
CA LEU A 17 37.53 14.47 -15.18
C LEU A 17 38.19 13.27 -15.92
N ALA A 18 38.94 13.50 -16.99
CA ALA A 18 39.60 12.44 -17.79
C ALA A 18 41.00 12.09 -17.33
N LEU A 19 41.58 12.77 -16.33
CA LEU A 19 42.96 12.59 -15.89
C LEU A 19 43.12 12.03 -14.47
N SER A 20 42.03 11.76 -13.74
CA SER A 20 42.10 11.02 -12.50
C SER A 20 41.77 9.54 -12.78
N GLY A 21 42.81 8.76 -13.06
CA GLY A 21 42.72 7.31 -13.21
C GLY A 21 42.38 6.62 -11.87
N ILE A 22 41.11 6.77 -11.40
CA ILE A 22 40.59 6.00 -10.28
C ILE A 22 40.04 4.69 -10.88
N THR A 23 40.90 3.66 -10.86
CA THR A 23 40.46 2.29 -11.09
C THR A 23 39.56 1.86 -9.92
N TYR A 24 38.26 1.78 -10.16
CA TYR A 24 37.35 1.11 -9.22
C TYR A 24 37.70 -0.39 -9.21
N HIS A 25 38.42 -0.83 -8.18
CA HIS A 25 38.48 -2.23 -7.87
C HIS A 25 37.10 -2.70 -7.39
N PHE A 26 36.47 -3.51 -8.22
CA PHE A 26 35.28 -4.26 -7.85
C PHE A 26 35.71 -5.29 -6.79
N LEU A 27 35.46 -5.00 -5.53
CA LEU A 27 35.59 -5.99 -4.46
C LEU A 27 34.43 -6.99 -4.60
N PRO A 28 34.71 -8.31 -4.67
CA PRO A 28 33.67 -9.31 -4.70
C PRO A 28 32.83 -9.19 -3.40
N GLY A 29 31.55 -8.98 -3.55
CA GLY A 29 30.61 -8.86 -2.44
C GLY A 29 30.67 -10.10 -1.56
N LYS A 30 30.78 -9.90 -0.26
CA LYS A 30 30.65 -10.94 0.75
C LYS A 30 29.31 -11.66 0.54
N ASN A 31 29.35 -12.98 0.41
CA ASN A 31 28.20 -13.87 0.35
C ASN A 31 27.25 -13.57 1.51
N ASN A 32 26.19 -12.82 1.23
CA ASN A 32 25.11 -12.64 2.16
C ASN A 32 24.31 -13.94 2.13
N LYS A 33 24.42 -14.74 3.19
CA LYS A 33 23.55 -15.89 3.40
C LYS A 33 22.15 -15.34 3.57
N TYR A 34 21.37 -15.34 2.49
CA TYR A 34 19.93 -15.09 2.58
C TYR A 34 19.31 -16.15 3.48
N VAL A 35 18.92 -15.74 4.67
CA VAL A 35 18.01 -16.52 5.50
C VAL A 35 16.71 -16.63 4.68
N ASN A 36 16.34 -17.83 4.32
CA ASN A 36 15.13 -18.14 3.58
C ASN A 36 13.93 -17.86 4.50
N THR A 37 13.52 -16.60 4.59
CA THR A 37 12.28 -16.18 5.22
C THR A 37 11.20 -16.53 4.22
N GLY A 38 10.44 -17.59 4.39
CA GLY A 38 9.42 -18.16 3.51
C GLY A 38 8.51 -17.18 2.75
N THR A 39 9.11 -16.19 2.09
CA THR A 39 8.45 -15.21 1.24
C THR A 39 8.10 -15.84 -0.10
N ILE A 40 6.86 -15.68 -0.53
CA ILE A 40 6.41 -16.08 -1.87
C ILE A 40 7.33 -15.42 -2.91
N PRO A 41 7.89 -16.18 -3.89
CA PRO A 41 8.73 -15.60 -4.93
C PRO A 41 7.99 -14.47 -5.67
N ALA A 42 8.69 -13.39 -5.98
CA ALA A 42 8.14 -12.20 -6.65
C ALA A 42 7.37 -12.51 -7.96
N THR A 43 7.72 -13.60 -8.63
CA THR A 43 7.12 -14.07 -9.88
C THR A 43 5.66 -14.54 -9.77
N ASN A 44 5.13 -14.79 -8.56
CA ASN A 44 3.75 -15.27 -8.34
C ASN A 44 2.84 -14.23 -7.65
N ARG A 45 3.25 -12.98 -7.56
CA ARG A 45 2.47 -11.93 -6.89
C ARG A 45 1.59 -11.21 -7.88
N LEU A 46 0.30 -11.48 -7.83
CA LEU A 46 -0.68 -10.77 -8.65
C LEU A 46 -1.11 -9.50 -7.93
N TRP A 47 -0.87 -8.36 -8.56
CA TRP A 47 -1.38 -7.07 -8.10
C TRP A 47 -2.90 -7.04 -8.09
N ALA A 48 -3.48 -6.11 -7.33
CA ALA A 48 -4.92 -5.94 -7.29
C ALA A 48 -5.48 -5.66 -8.68
N THR A 49 -6.57 -6.34 -9.01
CA THR A 49 -7.20 -6.28 -10.35
C THR A 49 -8.39 -5.34 -10.33
N ASP A 50 -8.59 -4.62 -11.43
CA ASP A 50 -9.69 -3.69 -11.61
C ASP A 50 -11.05 -4.39 -11.50
N VAL A 51 -12.00 -3.71 -10.84
CA VAL A 51 -13.40 -4.17 -10.70
C VAL A 51 -14.30 -2.99 -11.05
N ASN A 52 -15.08 -3.14 -12.11
CA ASN A 52 -16.01 -2.08 -12.53
C ASN A 52 -17.34 -2.20 -11.78
N LEU A 53 -17.57 -1.34 -10.79
CA LEU A 53 -18.83 -1.22 -10.07
C LEU A 53 -19.33 0.22 -10.15
N GLU A 54 -20.59 0.38 -10.52
CA GLU A 54 -21.23 1.70 -10.60
C GLU A 54 -21.22 2.39 -9.22
N GLY A 55 -20.82 3.66 -9.19
CA GLY A 55 -20.74 4.43 -7.95
C GLY A 55 -19.59 4.06 -7.00
N VAL A 56 -18.65 3.19 -7.42
CA VAL A 56 -17.48 2.78 -6.64
C VAL A 56 -16.19 3.09 -7.43
N PRO A 57 -15.71 4.34 -7.40
CA PRO A 57 -14.53 4.71 -8.17
C PRO A 57 -13.25 4.01 -7.66
N ASN A 58 -12.28 3.80 -8.56
CA ASN A 58 -10.98 3.21 -8.23
C ASN A 58 -11.10 1.86 -7.50
N CYS A 59 -12.12 1.05 -7.88
CA CYS A 59 -12.41 -0.23 -7.24
C CYS A 59 -11.49 -1.33 -7.78
N HIS A 60 -10.81 -2.05 -6.87
CA HIS A 60 -9.93 -3.16 -7.21
C HIS A 60 -10.08 -4.30 -6.22
N LYS A 61 -9.91 -5.53 -6.70
CA LYS A 61 -9.85 -6.74 -5.89
C LYS A 61 -8.42 -7.02 -5.47
N VAL A 62 -8.14 -6.94 -4.16
CA VAL A 62 -6.84 -7.30 -3.57
C VAL A 62 -6.75 -8.80 -3.31
N SER A 63 -7.84 -9.40 -2.82
CA SER A 63 -8.00 -10.84 -2.59
C SER A 63 -9.49 -11.18 -2.56
N ASP A 64 -9.84 -12.44 -2.33
CA ASP A 64 -11.24 -12.82 -2.12
C ASP A 64 -11.86 -12.19 -0.87
N ASP A 65 -11.03 -11.87 0.13
CA ASP A 65 -11.46 -11.30 1.40
C ASP A 65 -11.41 -9.75 1.44
N LEU A 66 -10.67 -9.11 0.49
CA LEU A 66 -10.40 -7.66 0.53
C LEU A 66 -10.52 -7.00 -0.83
N TYR A 67 -11.31 -5.94 -0.88
CA TYR A 67 -11.47 -5.01 -1.99
C TYR A 67 -11.09 -3.61 -1.53
N ARG A 68 -10.68 -2.76 -2.47
CA ARG A 68 -10.26 -1.38 -2.20
C ARG A 68 -10.91 -0.42 -3.18
N GLY A 69 -11.03 0.85 -2.80
CA GLY A 69 -11.53 1.89 -3.71
C GLY A 69 -11.49 3.30 -3.13
N ALA A 70 -12.05 4.23 -3.89
CA ALA A 70 -12.37 5.58 -3.44
C ALA A 70 -13.71 5.59 -2.68
N GLN A 71 -14.10 6.76 -2.16
CA GLN A 71 -15.38 6.95 -1.50
C GLN A 71 -16.53 6.50 -2.41
N PRO A 72 -17.31 5.48 -2.02
CA PRO A 72 -18.50 5.10 -2.78
C PRO A 72 -19.61 6.15 -2.66
N SER A 73 -20.42 6.26 -3.70
CA SER A 73 -21.69 6.96 -3.60
C SER A 73 -22.75 6.09 -2.89
N GLU A 74 -23.93 6.63 -2.62
CA GLU A 74 -25.08 5.86 -2.11
C GLU A 74 -25.41 4.67 -3.03
N GLU A 75 -25.42 4.86 -4.37
CA GLU A 75 -25.56 3.75 -5.32
C GLU A 75 -24.39 2.79 -5.21
N GLY A 76 -23.15 3.29 -5.06
CA GLY A 76 -21.97 2.46 -4.87
C GLY A 76 -22.07 1.53 -3.66
N MET A 77 -22.63 2.01 -2.54
CA MET A 77 -22.88 1.16 -1.35
C MET A 77 -23.88 0.04 -1.65
N ARG A 78 -24.95 0.35 -2.39
CA ARG A 78 -25.91 -0.68 -2.85
C ARG A 78 -25.26 -1.70 -3.81
N GLN A 79 -24.37 -1.24 -4.68
CA GLN A 79 -23.65 -2.14 -5.59
C GLN A 79 -22.65 -3.02 -4.84
N LEU A 80 -21.95 -2.51 -3.83
CA LEU A 80 -21.07 -3.29 -2.96
C LEU A 80 -21.85 -4.38 -2.21
N GLU A 81 -23.02 -4.07 -1.67
CA GLU A 81 -23.90 -5.04 -1.05
C GLU A 81 -24.31 -6.16 -2.02
N LYS A 82 -24.81 -5.79 -3.20
CA LYS A 82 -25.18 -6.76 -4.25
C LYS A 82 -24.02 -7.61 -4.73
N PHE A 83 -22.82 -7.03 -4.73
CA PHE A 83 -21.58 -7.72 -5.09
C PHE A 83 -21.13 -8.73 -4.04
N GLY A 84 -21.70 -8.65 -2.82
CA GLY A 84 -21.43 -9.59 -1.72
C GLY A 84 -20.42 -9.10 -0.69
N ILE A 85 -20.07 -7.81 -0.71
CA ILE A 85 -19.30 -7.19 0.40
C ILE A 85 -20.15 -7.27 1.67
N LYS A 86 -19.50 -7.58 2.80
CA LYS A 86 -20.17 -7.62 4.11
C LYS A 86 -19.85 -6.41 4.96
N THR A 87 -18.62 -5.89 4.86
CA THR A 87 -18.15 -4.79 5.71
C THR A 87 -17.47 -3.72 4.86
N VAL A 88 -17.82 -2.46 5.11
CA VAL A 88 -17.12 -1.29 4.58
C VAL A 88 -16.24 -0.70 5.67
N VAL A 89 -14.98 -0.41 5.36
CA VAL A 89 -14.03 0.27 6.24
C VAL A 89 -13.69 1.64 5.66
N ASN A 90 -14.15 2.69 6.34
CA ASN A 90 -13.85 4.08 6.00
C ASN A 90 -12.59 4.55 6.73
N LEU A 91 -11.57 4.98 5.99
CA LEU A 91 -10.30 5.51 6.51
C LEU A 91 -10.24 7.05 6.53
N ARG A 92 -11.33 7.75 6.26
CA ARG A 92 -11.38 9.22 6.22
C ARG A 92 -11.47 9.78 7.64
N ALA A 93 -10.55 10.69 8.00
CA ALA A 93 -10.48 11.23 9.36
C ALA A 93 -11.72 12.06 9.76
N PHE A 94 -12.37 12.75 8.81
CA PHE A 94 -13.40 13.75 9.09
C PHE A 94 -14.70 13.52 8.30
N HIS A 95 -14.99 12.29 7.89
CA HIS A 95 -16.17 11.95 7.13
C HIS A 95 -16.71 10.59 7.56
N SER A 96 -18.00 10.50 7.81
CA SER A 96 -18.67 9.22 8.06
C SER A 96 -19.54 8.83 6.87
N ASP A 97 -19.67 7.53 6.62
CA ASP A 97 -20.46 6.99 5.51
C ASP A 97 -21.96 6.86 5.82
N ARG A 98 -22.43 7.51 6.89
CA ARG A 98 -23.82 7.36 7.36
C ARG A 98 -24.84 7.66 6.27
N ASP A 99 -24.59 8.72 5.49
CA ASP A 99 -25.52 9.17 4.47
C ASP A 99 -25.47 8.29 3.22
N GLU A 100 -24.29 7.76 2.88
CA GLU A 100 -24.10 6.85 1.74
C GLU A 100 -24.59 5.43 2.04
N LEU A 101 -24.56 5.01 3.32
CA LEU A 101 -24.99 3.68 3.76
C LEU A 101 -26.49 3.52 4.01
N LYS A 102 -27.24 4.63 4.06
CA LYS A 102 -28.65 4.73 4.45
C LYS A 102 -29.53 3.51 4.18
N ASP A 103 -29.47 2.98 2.95
CA ASP A 103 -30.35 1.92 2.46
C ASP A 103 -29.60 0.62 2.17
N ALA A 104 -28.29 0.56 2.44
CA ALA A 104 -27.47 -0.63 2.24
C ALA A 104 -27.31 -1.43 3.54
N ASN A 105 -27.55 -2.72 3.48
CA ASN A 105 -27.36 -3.65 4.61
C ASN A 105 -25.91 -4.09 4.73
N LEU A 106 -24.99 -3.13 4.90
CA LEU A 106 -23.55 -3.34 5.07
C LEU A 106 -23.13 -3.02 6.50
N SER A 107 -22.26 -3.85 7.09
CA SER A 107 -21.56 -3.47 8.30
C SER A 107 -20.59 -2.34 8.00
N SER A 108 -20.49 -1.35 8.88
CA SER A 108 -19.61 -0.19 8.71
C SER A 108 -18.62 -0.06 9.85
N GLU A 109 -17.36 0.16 9.51
CA GLU A 109 -16.28 0.48 10.44
C GLU A 109 -15.61 1.78 10.03
N HIS A 110 -15.38 2.64 11.00
CA HIS A 110 -14.67 3.90 10.77
C HIS A 110 -13.34 3.90 11.52
N ILE A 111 -12.22 3.96 10.78
CA ILE A 111 -10.87 4.09 11.30
C ILE A 111 -10.33 5.44 10.83
N SER A 112 -10.22 6.40 11.76
CA SER A 112 -9.88 7.79 11.43
C SER A 112 -8.38 7.98 11.16
N VAL A 113 -7.91 7.56 9.98
CA VAL A 113 -6.49 7.63 9.60
C VAL A 113 -6.12 9.02 9.09
N LYS A 114 -5.13 9.63 9.71
CA LYS A 114 -4.51 10.89 9.26
C LYS A 114 -3.34 10.59 8.34
N PRO A 115 -3.33 11.03 7.08
CA PRO A 115 -2.25 10.64 6.15
C PRO A 115 -0.87 11.17 6.55
N TRP A 116 -0.80 12.24 7.33
CA TRP A 116 0.46 12.79 7.85
C TRP A 116 0.94 12.11 9.14
N HIS A 117 0.12 11.26 9.76
CA HIS A 117 0.44 10.60 11.03
C HIS A 117 -0.30 9.26 11.13
N PRO A 118 0.14 8.21 10.40
CA PRO A 118 -0.40 6.87 10.54
C PRO A 118 -0.02 6.26 11.89
N GLU A 119 -0.92 5.50 12.49
CA GLU A 119 -0.75 4.91 13.82
C GLU A 119 -0.85 3.38 13.75
N ASP A 120 -0.04 2.69 14.57
CA ASP A 120 -0.01 1.22 14.64
C ASP A 120 -1.36 0.65 15.07
N GLU A 121 -2.06 1.34 15.96
CA GLU A 121 -3.38 0.96 16.47
C GLU A 121 -4.44 0.91 15.36
N ASP A 122 -4.40 1.85 14.42
CA ASP A 122 -5.29 1.89 13.25
C ASP A 122 -5.04 0.68 12.34
N VAL A 123 -3.76 0.35 12.13
CA VAL A 123 -3.32 -0.82 11.36
C VAL A 123 -3.79 -2.12 12.02
N VAL A 124 -3.58 -2.25 13.32
CA VAL A 124 -4.00 -3.44 14.09
C VAL A 124 -5.52 -3.61 14.01
N ARG A 125 -6.28 -2.52 14.16
CA ARG A 125 -7.74 -2.54 14.05
C ARG A 125 -8.18 -2.96 12.66
N PHE A 126 -7.59 -2.40 11.62
CA PHE A 126 -7.88 -2.77 10.23
C PHE A 126 -7.60 -4.25 9.98
N LEU A 127 -6.43 -4.75 10.39
CA LEU A 127 -6.07 -6.16 10.20
C LEU A 127 -7.03 -7.12 10.92
N LYS A 128 -7.48 -6.79 12.15
CA LYS A 128 -8.50 -7.58 12.85
C LYS A 128 -9.80 -7.68 12.06
N ILE A 129 -10.21 -6.60 11.39
CA ILE A 129 -11.43 -6.59 10.60
C ILE A 129 -11.27 -7.48 9.35
N VAL A 130 -10.21 -7.29 8.58
CA VAL A 130 -10.02 -7.98 7.30
C VAL A 130 -9.60 -9.45 7.42
N THR A 131 -9.25 -9.90 8.62
CA THR A 131 -8.94 -11.31 8.90
C THR A 131 -10.07 -12.06 9.60
N ASP A 132 -11.13 -11.37 10.02
CA ASP A 132 -12.32 -11.99 10.59
C ASP A 132 -13.23 -12.51 9.47
N LYS A 133 -13.34 -13.83 9.34
CA LYS A 133 -14.14 -14.51 8.31
C LYS A 133 -15.65 -14.20 8.39
N ASN A 134 -16.15 -13.79 9.54
CA ASN A 134 -17.55 -13.35 9.66
C ASN A 134 -17.78 -11.98 9.00
N ARG A 135 -16.73 -11.19 8.85
CA ARG A 135 -16.75 -9.81 8.34
C ARG A 135 -16.32 -9.68 6.89
N THR A 136 -15.63 -10.70 6.35
CA THR A 136 -15.17 -10.69 4.95
C THR A 136 -16.25 -11.19 3.99
N PRO A 137 -16.28 -10.73 2.73
CA PRO A 137 -15.36 -9.77 2.09
C PRO A 137 -15.51 -8.34 2.61
N VAL A 138 -14.38 -7.63 2.75
CA VAL A 138 -14.29 -6.25 3.22
C VAL A 138 -14.00 -5.32 2.04
N PHE A 139 -14.65 -4.17 1.98
CA PHE A 139 -14.28 -3.05 1.11
C PHE A 139 -13.65 -1.94 1.94
N VAL A 140 -12.40 -1.58 1.66
CA VAL A 140 -11.71 -0.48 2.34
C VAL A 140 -11.55 0.73 1.43
N HIS A 141 -11.84 1.92 1.95
CA HIS A 141 -11.71 3.15 1.19
C HIS A 141 -11.21 4.34 2.01
N CYS A 142 -10.75 5.36 1.30
CA CYS A 142 -10.57 6.72 1.80
C CYS A 142 -11.25 7.70 0.83
N GLN A 143 -10.77 8.94 0.67
CA GLN A 143 -11.36 9.88 -0.29
C GLN A 143 -11.14 9.43 -1.75
N TYR A 144 -9.89 9.11 -2.13
CA TYR A 144 -9.49 8.78 -3.50
C TYR A 144 -9.16 7.30 -3.70
N GLY A 145 -9.13 6.51 -2.62
CA GLY A 145 -8.71 5.11 -2.70
C GLY A 145 -7.19 4.91 -2.91
N SER A 146 -6.42 5.98 -2.87
CA SER A 146 -4.99 6.00 -3.23
C SER A 146 -4.09 5.77 -2.01
N ASP A 147 -3.91 6.79 -1.17
CA ASP A 147 -2.84 6.87 -0.19
C ASP A 147 -3.09 6.05 1.09
N ARG A 148 -4.08 6.44 1.92
CA ARG A 148 -4.45 5.71 3.15
C ARG A 148 -4.92 4.31 2.85
N THR A 149 -5.75 4.16 1.83
CA THR A 149 -6.22 2.85 1.33
C THR A 149 -5.04 2.02 0.83
N GLY A 150 -4.15 2.63 0.05
CA GLY A 150 -2.92 1.98 -0.42
C GLY A 150 -2.04 1.48 0.71
N THR A 151 -1.83 2.32 1.75
CA THR A 151 -1.05 1.96 2.95
C THR A 151 -1.63 0.72 3.65
N MET A 152 -2.94 0.71 3.89
CA MET A 152 -3.60 -0.43 4.56
C MET A 152 -3.55 -1.70 3.69
N CYS A 153 -3.72 -1.58 2.37
CA CYS A 153 -3.58 -2.72 1.45
C CYS A 153 -2.14 -3.25 1.40
N ALA A 154 -1.13 -2.37 1.36
CA ALA A 154 0.28 -2.78 1.40
C ALA A 154 0.61 -3.53 2.70
N ILE A 155 0.12 -3.04 3.84
CA ILE A 155 0.32 -3.73 5.13
C ILE A 155 -0.43 -5.08 5.16
N TYR A 156 -1.63 -5.18 4.59
CA TYR A 156 -2.33 -6.45 4.42
C TYR A 156 -1.51 -7.44 3.57
N ARG A 157 -0.92 -6.98 2.44
CA ARG A 157 -0.03 -7.82 1.62
C ARG A 157 1.13 -8.39 2.44
N ILE A 158 1.75 -7.56 3.28
CA ILE A 158 2.88 -7.97 4.13
C ILE A 158 2.41 -8.92 5.23
N ALA A 159 1.42 -8.52 6.02
CA ALA A 159 1.02 -9.22 7.24
C ALA A 159 0.27 -10.52 6.99
N VAL A 160 -0.59 -10.55 5.95
CA VAL A 160 -1.51 -11.65 5.69
C VAL A 160 -1.04 -12.52 4.52
N GLN A 161 -0.49 -11.89 3.47
CA GLN A 161 -0.08 -12.61 2.27
C GLN A 161 1.44 -12.87 2.18
N GLY A 162 2.23 -12.40 3.16
CA GLY A 162 3.67 -12.67 3.24
C GLY A 162 4.51 -11.98 2.15
N TRP A 163 4.01 -10.87 1.59
CA TRP A 163 4.79 -10.09 0.63
C TRP A 163 5.94 -9.36 1.33
N SER A 164 7.00 -9.04 0.59
CA SER A 164 8.02 -8.12 1.10
C SER A 164 7.45 -6.70 1.22
N LYS A 165 8.08 -5.87 2.06
CA LYS A 165 7.74 -4.45 2.15
C LYS A 165 7.92 -3.75 0.81
N ASP A 166 9.02 -4.04 0.10
CA ASP A 166 9.32 -3.41 -1.18
C ASP A 166 8.30 -3.76 -2.26
N ASP A 167 7.89 -5.04 -2.41
CA ASP A 167 6.87 -5.40 -3.39
C ASP A 167 5.50 -4.79 -3.07
N SER A 168 5.16 -4.69 -1.79
CA SER A 168 3.89 -4.10 -1.35
C SER A 168 3.86 -2.59 -1.54
N ILE A 169 4.99 -1.91 -1.32
CA ILE A 169 5.17 -0.49 -1.61
C ILE A 169 5.16 -0.26 -3.13
N GLU A 170 5.76 -1.15 -3.91
CA GLU A 170 5.75 -1.05 -5.36
C GLU A 170 4.33 -1.17 -5.92
N GLU A 171 3.54 -2.15 -5.48
CA GLU A 171 2.12 -2.22 -5.82
C GLU A 171 1.37 -0.95 -5.43
N MET A 172 1.56 -0.44 -4.20
CA MET A 172 0.90 0.76 -3.71
C MET A 172 1.18 1.98 -4.58
N THR A 173 2.44 2.17 -4.98
CA THR A 173 2.92 3.39 -5.64
C THR A 173 2.85 3.33 -7.16
N LYS A 174 2.95 2.14 -7.76
CA LYS A 174 3.02 1.92 -9.22
C LYS A 174 1.83 1.10 -9.78
N GLY A 175 0.94 0.60 -8.93
CA GLY A 175 -0.22 -0.21 -9.33
C GLY A 175 -1.36 0.57 -9.98
N ASN A 176 -1.13 1.82 -10.36
CA ASN A 176 -2.08 2.71 -11.02
C ASN A 176 -3.31 3.06 -10.16
N PHE A 177 -3.15 3.06 -8.83
CA PHE A 177 -4.20 3.42 -7.88
C PHE A 177 -4.25 4.91 -7.54
N GLY A 178 -3.38 5.74 -8.17
CA GLY A 178 -3.35 7.19 -7.98
C GLY A 178 -2.60 7.67 -6.74
N PHE A 179 -1.56 6.94 -6.28
CA PHE A 179 -0.74 7.35 -5.15
C PHE A 179 -0.13 8.74 -5.37
N HIS A 180 -0.20 9.61 -4.35
CA HIS A 180 0.34 10.96 -4.41
C HIS A 180 1.71 11.00 -3.71
N GLU A 181 2.75 11.37 -4.44
CA GLU A 181 4.15 11.41 -3.94
C GLU A 181 4.35 12.33 -2.72
N ILE A 182 3.48 13.33 -2.52
CA ILE A 182 3.49 14.19 -1.34
C ILE A 182 3.36 13.38 -0.02
N TRP A 183 2.79 12.18 -0.08
CA TRP A 183 2.63 11.29 1.07
C TRP A 183 3.76 10.25 1.19
N GLY A 184 5.00 10.63 0.86
CA GLY A 184 6.18 9.77 1.05
C GLY A 184 6.38 9.27 2.49
N ASN A 185 5.87 10.00 3.49
CA ASN A 185 5.85 9.57 4.88
C ASN A 185 5.09 8.24 5.10
N LEU A 186 4.09 7.93 4.27
CA LEU A 186 3.36 6.66 4.35
C LEU A 186 4.25 5.48 3.89
N VAL A 187 5.10 5.72 2.88
CA VAL A 187 6.11 4.74 2.44
C VAL A 187 7.12 4.48 3.54
N GLU A 188 7.65 5.56 4.16
CA GLU A 188 8.61 5.44 5.27
C GLU A 188 7.97 4.75 6.50
N TYR A 189 6.69 5.01 6.77
CA TYR A 189 5.96 4.32 7.82
C TYR A 189 5.92 2.80 7.57
N ILE A 190 5.56 2.35 6.36
CA ILE A 190 5.55 0.92 6.01
C ILE A 190 6.95 0.31 6.16
N ARG A 191 7.99 1.01 5.71
CA ARG A 191 9.38 0.55 5.85
C ARG A 191 9.80 0.37 7.29
N GLY A 192 9.44 1.32 8.17
CA GLY A 192 9.76 1.31 9.59
C GLY A 192 8.91 0.37 10.45
N LEU A 193 7.76 -0.11 9.93
CA LEU A 193 6.78 -0.87 10.70
C LEU A 193 7.35 -2.21 11.21
N ASP A 194 7.21 -2.47 12.51
CA ASP A 194 7.46 -3.79 13.09
C ASP A 194 6.29 -4.73 12.81
N ILE A 195 6.39 -5.44 11.68
CA ILE A 195 5.30 -6.27 11.18
C ILE A 195 4.97 -7.45 12.10
N GLU A 196 5.96 -8.01 12.80
CA GLU A 196 5.71 -9.14 13.71
C GLU A 196 4.96 -8.67 14.97
N LYS A 197 5.30 -7.50 15.50
CA LYS A 197 4.53 -6.85 16.58
C LYS A 197 3.08 -6.59 16.15
N ILE A 198 2.88 -6.03 14.96
CA ILE A 198 1.55 -5.76 14.39
C ILE A 198 0.75 -7.05 14.23
N LYS A 199 1.33 -8.10 13.66
CA LYS A 199 0.68 -9.43 13.50
C LYS A 199 0.25 -10.01 14.85
N GLN A 200 1.14 -9.94 15.85
CA GLN A 200 0.85 -10.41 17.21
C GLN A 200 -0.35 -9.67 17.81
N GLN A 201 -0.36 -8.33 17.72
CA GLN A 201 -1.44 -7.50 18.25
C GLN A 201 -2.76 -7.69 17.49
N ALA A 202 -2.69 -7.99 16.19
CA ALA A 202 -3.85 -8.30 15.36
C ALA A 202 -4.35 -9.75 15.54
N GLY A 203 -3.62 -10.62 16.25
CA GLY A 203 -3.99 -12.02 16.42
C GLY A 203 -3.73 -12.87 15.17
N ILE A 204 -2.89 -12.40 14.26
CA ILE A 204 -2.52 -13.14 13.05
C ILE A 204 -1.46 -14.19 13.44
N LYS A 205 -1.78 -15.48 13.24
CA LYS A 205 -0.85 -16.56 13.52
C LYS A 205 0.40 -16.44 12.65
N GLN A 206 1.57 -16.56 13.25
CA GLN A 206 2.81 -16.71 12.49
C GLN A 206 2.71 -18.01 11.67
N SER A 207 3.03 -17.93 10.38
CA SER A 207 3.25 -19.13 9.59
C SER A 207 4.43 -19.87 10.21
N THR A 208 4.17 -21.03 10.81
CA THR A 208 5.25 -21.92 11.30
C THR A 208 6.16 -22.22 10.11
N PRO A 209 7.48 -22.06 10.21
CA PRO A 209 8.37 -22.52 9.16
C PRO A 209 8.13 -24.01 8.96
N VAL A 210 7.77 -24.43 7.75
CA VAL A 210 7.77 -25.85 7.38
C VAL A 210 9.25 -26.23 7.33
N HIS A 211 9.69 -27.03 8.31
CA HIS A 211 11.02 -27.63 8.39
C HIS A 211 11.21 -28.68 7.32
#